data_627abea72afb81a600262b1b73fd9b89
#
_entry.id   627abea72afb81a600262b1b73fd9b89
#
_cell.length_a   1.000
_cell.length_b   1.000
_cell.length_c   1.000
_cell.angle_alpha   90.00
_cell.angle_beta   90.00
_cell.angle_gamma   90.00
#
_symmetry.space_group_name_H-M   'P 1'
#
loop_
_entity.id
_entity.type
_entity.pdbx_description
1 polymer ?
#
loop_
_entity_poly.entity_id
_entity_poly.type
_entity_poly.pdbx_seq_one_letter_code
_entity_poly.pdbx_strand_id
1 'polypeptide(L)'
;MIKPWKILSSRKTFKDPFLSVRTDRCQREDGHIVPNYHVLEFTDWATIVPVTDEGNIVLIREYRHAGQVVLLGVPGGVLDPGETDPETAARRELREETGYTARGMIPVGSCFPNPAIQNNHLHYFLATGCRKTDVQALDPNEEIEVVEMPYKDFLAYDTLDTQHAL
;
A
#
# COMPACT_ATOMS: atom_id res chain seq x y z
N MET A 1 -13.97 29.14 5.61
CA MET A 1 -13.06 27.97 5.80
C MET A 1 -13.88 26.72 5.51
N ILE A 2 -13.35 25.75 4.75
CA ILE A 2 -14.05 24.47 4.48
C ILE A 2 -14.09 23.66 5.76
N LYS A 3 -15.26 23.11 6.10
CA LYS A 3 -15.46 22.24 7.27
C LYS A 3 -15.81 20.81 6.86
N PRO A 4 -15.53 19.83 7.72
CA PRO A 4 -16.00 18.46 7.50
C PRO A 4 -17.52 18.39 7.35
N TRP A 5 -17.97 17.52 6.46
CA TRP A 5 -19.41 17.30 6.28
C TRP A 5 -19.97 16.46 7.41
N LYS A 6 -21.22 16.72 7.76
CA LYS A 6 -21.94 15.91 8.74
C LYS A 6 -22.49 14.65 8.06
N ILE A 7 -22.17 13.48 8.57
CA ILE A 7 -22.79 12.23 8.15
C ILE A 7 -24.18 12.15 8.79
N LEU A 8 -25.23 12.10 7.97
CA LEU A 8 -26.63 12.01 8.41
C LEU A 8 -27.07 10.54 8.56
N SER A 9 -26.62 9.69 7.66
CA SER A 9 -26.83 8.24 7.72
C SER A 9 -25.76 7.51 6.94
N SER A 10 -25.52 6.26 7.29
CA SER A 10 -24.54 5.40 6.66
C SER A 10 -25.11 3.99 6.52
N ARG A 11 -24.83 3.33 5.39
CA ARG A 11 -25.20 1.93 5.16
C ARG A 11 -24.10 1.19 4.41
N LYS A 12 -23.80 -0.03 4.79
CA LYS A 12 -22.94 -0.93 4.01
C LYS A 12 -23.73 -1.51 2.84
N THR A 13 -23.22 -1.33 1.63
CA THR A 13 -23.84 -1.78 0.37
C THR A 13 -23.17 -3.02 -0.21
N PHE A 14 -21.93 -3.27 0.19
CA PHE A 14 -21.17 -4.47 -0.15
C PHE A 14 -20.19 -4.78 0.98
N LYS A 15 -19.90 -6.06 1.21
CA LYS A 15 -18.86 -6.50 2.15
C LYS A 15 -18.38 -7.90 1.79
N ASP A 16 -17.05 -8.04 1.67
CA ASP A 16 -16.33 -9.31 1.67
C ASP A 16 -15.10 -9.23 2.58
N PRO A 17 -14.23 -10.25 2.64
CA PRO A 17 -13.02 -10.21 3.47
C PRO A 17 -12.02 -9.11 3.10
N PHE A 18 -11.97 -8.66 1.83
CA PHE A 18 -10.96 -7.74 1.32
C PHE A 18 -11.47 -6.31 1.20
N LEU A 19 -12.76 -6.12 0.96
CA LEU A 19 -13.35 -4.82 0.64
C LEU A 19 -14.73 -4.68 1.27
N SER A 20 -14.98 -3.50 1.83
CA SER A 20 -16.32 -3.07 2.20
C SER A 20 -16.69 -1.78 1.48
N VAL A 21 -17.90 -1.67 0.99
CA VAL A 21 -18.43 -0.42 0.39
C VAL A 21 -19.49 0.15 1.30
N ARG A 22 -19.23 1.35 1.79
CA ARG A 22 -20.18 2.16 2.56
C ARG A 22 -20.75 3.27 1.70
N THR A 23 -22.05 3.53 1.83
CA THR A 23 -22.71 4.68 1.22
C THR A 23 -23.23 5.60 2.32
N ASP A 24 -22.72 6.82 2.33
CA ASP A 24 -23.08 7.85 3.29
C ASP A 24 -24.01 8.88 2.65
N ARG A 25 -24.99 9.35 3.43
CA ARG A 25 -25.74 10.56 3.15
C ARG A 25 -25.15 11.68 4.01
N CYS A 26 -24.63 12.70 3.36
CA CYS A 26 -23.90 13.76 4.04
C CYS A 26 -24.58 15.12 3.87
N GLN A 27 -24.30 16.05 4.80
CA GLN A 27 -24.71 17.44 4.73
C GLN A 27 -23.50 18.37 4.86
N ARG A 28 -23.37 19.29 3.93
CA ARG A 28 -22.41 20.39 3.98
C ARG A 28 -22.89 21.47 4.96
N GLU A 29 -21.96 22.37 5.34
CA GLU A 29 -22.26 23.48 6.25
C GLU A 29 -23.32 24.45 5.69
N ASP A 30 -23.37 24.62 4.37
CA ASP A 30 -24.39 25.44 3.67
C ASP A 30 -25.76 24.76 3.56
N GLY A 31 -25.93 23.59 4.18
CA GLY A 31 -27.18 22.84 4.17
C GLY A 31 -27.34 21.91 2.96
N HIS A 32 -26.45 21.98 1.96
CA HIS A 32 -26.53 21.12 0.78
C HIS A 32 -26.43 19.64 1.17
N ILE A 33 -27.30 18.82 0.62
CA ILE A 33 -27.33 17.38 0.85
C ILE A 33 -26.60 16.65 -0.30
N VAL A 34 -25.62 15.84 0.07
CA VAL A 34 -25.00 14.84 -0.80
C VAL A 34 -25.69 13.50 -0.50
N PRO A 35 -26.57 13.02 -1.39
CA PRO A 35 -27.44 11.89 -1.05
C PRO A 35 -26.73 10.54 -1.00
N ASN A 36 -25.66 10.36 -1.80
CA ASN A 36 -24.89 9.13 -1.87
C ASN A 36 -23.42 9.47 -2.08
N TYR A 37 -22.61 9.31 -1.03
CA TYR A 37 -21.17 9.36 -1.10
C TYR A 37 -20.64 7.95 -0.84
N HIS A 38 -19.97 7.35 -1.83
CA HIS A 38 -19.46 6.00 -1.71
C HIS A 38 -18.04 6.02 -1.15
N VAL A 39 -17.81 5.17 -0.15
CA VAL A 39 -16.51 4.98 0.48
C VAL A 39 -16.12 3.52 0.36
N LEU A 40 -14.95 3.27 -0.20
CA LEU A 40 -14.28 1.97 -0.17
C LEU A 40 -13.53 1.87 1.16
N GLU A 41 -13.91 0.92 1.98
CA GLU A 41 -13.27 0.68 3.27
C GLU A 41 -12.26 -0.46 3.13
N PHE A 42 -10.98 -0.13 3.27
CA PHE A 42 -9.86 -1.06 3.28
C PHE A 42 -9.15 -1.04 4.62
N THR A 43 -8.38 -2.08 4.90
CA THR A 43 -7.33 -2.07 5.92
C THR A 43 -6.20 -1.15 5.46
N ASP A 44 -5.42 -0.62 6.38
CA ASP A 44 -4.23 0.15 6.06
C ASP A 44 -3.19 -0.72 5.33
N TRP A 45 -2.31 -0.08 4.58
CA TRP A 45 -1.25 -0.73 3.80
C TRP A 45 0.12 -0.26 4.27
N ALA A 46 1.11 -1.14 4.16
CA ALA A 46 2.52 -0.81 4.36
C ALA A 46 3.28 -1.00 3.05
N THR A 47 4.15 -0.06 2.71
CA THR A 47 5.01 -0.07 1.52
C THR A 47 6.45 0.17 1.95
N ILE A 48 7.38 -0.60 1.40
CA ILE A 48 8.76 -0.62 1.84
C ILE A 48 9.69 -0.28 0.69
N VAL A 49 10.66 0.61 0.90
CA VAL A 49 11.80 0.85 0.00
C VAL A 49 13.01 0.12 0.60
N PRO A 50 13.33 -1.11 0.15
CA PRO A 50 14.40 -1.90 0.72
C PRO A 50 15.73 -1.59 0.03
N VAL A 51 16.75 -1.24 0.83
CA VAL A 51 18.09 -0.93 0.35
C VAL A 51 19.11 -1.85 1.00
N THR A 52 19.93 -2.50 0.18
CA THR A 52 21.02 -3.39 0.62
C THR A 52 22.25 -2.58 1.07
N ASP A 53 23.20 -3.25 1.75
CA ASP A 53 24.46 -2.60 2.15
C ASP A 53 25.33 -2.23 0.93
N GLU A 54 25.12 -2.85 -0.23
CA GLU A 54 25.78 -2.56 -1.51
C GLU A 54 25.17 -1.37 -2.25
N GLY A 55 24.05 -0.82 -1.76
CA GLY A 55 23.34 0.30 -2.37
C GLY A 55 22.39 -0.11 -3.51
N ASN A 56 21.97 -1.37 -3.52
CA ASN A 56 20.91 -1.84 -4.41
C ASN A 56 19.55 -1.66 -3.77
N ILE A 57 18.54 -1.41 -4.60
CA ILE A 57 17.12 -1.46 -4.21
C ILE A 57 16.54 -2.82 -4.57
N VAL A 58 15.74 -3.39 -3.66
CA VAL A 58 15.03 -4.65 -3.89
C VAL A 58 13.60 -4.32 -4.31
N LEU A 59 13.23 -4.72 -5.49
CA LEU A 59 11.94 -4.47 -6.11
C LEU A 59 11.21 -5.77 -6.36
N ILE A 60 9.93 -5.66 -6.66
CA ILE A 60 9.08 -6.77 -7.09
C ILE A 60 8.47 -6.46 -8.46
N ARG A 61 8.32 -7.50 -9.28
CA ARG A 61 7.53 -7.45 -10.50
C ARG A 61 6.32 -8.34 -10.35
N GLU A 62 5.14 -7.79 -10.54
CA GLU A 62 3.89 -8.50 -10.34
C GLU A 62 2.82 -8.08 -11.36
N TYR A 63 1.84 -8.95 -11.59
CA TYR A 63 0.67 -8.65 -12.40
C TYR A 63 -0.43 -8.00 -11.56
N ARG A 64 -0.82 -6.78 -11.92
CA ARG A 64 -1.93 -6.05 -11.29
C ARG A 64 -3.20 -6.17 -12.15
N HIS A 65 -4.09 -7.05 -11.75
CA HIS A 65 -5.28 -7.41 -12.53
C HIS A 65 -6.20 -6.21 -12.81
N ALA A 66 -6.38 -5.29 -11.86
CA ALA A 66 -7.23 -4.11 -12.05
C ALA A 66 -6.72 -3.20 -13.17
N GLY A 67 -5.41 -3.08 -13.33
CA GLY A 67 -4.77 -2.33 -14.41
C GLY A 67 -4.51 -3.18 -15.66
N GLN A 68 -4.59 -4.51 -15.55
CA GLN A 68 -4.21 -5.48 -16.60
C GLN A 68 -2.77 -5.29 -17.09
N VAL A 69 -1.86 -4.96 -16.17
CA VAL A 69 -0.46 -4.67 -16.45
C VAL A 69 0.47 -5.43 -15.50
N VAL A 70 1.69 -5.70 -15.96
CA VAL A 70 2.80 -6.14 -15.12
C VAL A 70 3.61 -4.92 -14.74
N LEU A 71 3.75 -4.67 -13.45
CA LEU A 71 4.44 -3.49 -12.93
C LEU A 71 5.67 -3.89 -12.13
N LEU A 72 6.70 -3.05 -12.20
CA LEU A 72 7.84 -3.06 -11.30
C LEU A 72 7.59 -2.05 -10.19
N GLY A 73 7.65 -2.50 -8.95
CA GLY A 73 7.38 -1.67 -7.77
C GLY A 73 8.20 -2.08 -6.58
N VAL A 74 7.90 -1.49 -5.45
CA VAL A 74 8.47 -1.85 -4.15
C VAL A 74 7.55 -2.84 -3.44
N PRO A 75 8.08 -3.74 -2.57
CA PRO A 75 7.26 -4.68 -1.80
C PRO A 75 6.33 -3.96 -0.83
N GLY A 76 5.22 -4.63 -0.51
CA GLY A 76 4.25 -4.14 0.47
C GLY A 76 2.87 -4.72 0.30
N GLY A 77 2.09 -4.66 1.37
CA GLY A 77 0.75 -5.23 1.39
C GLY A 77 -0.12 -4.67 2.51
N VAL A 78 -1.20 -5.37 2.79
CA VAL A 78 -2.19 -4.98 3.80
C VAL A 78 -1.72 -5.36 5.20
N LEU A 79 -2.17 -4.62 6.21
CA LEU A 79 -2.06 -5.06 7.60
C LEU A 79 -3.02 -6.24 7.82
N ASP A 80 -2.51 -7.32 8.40
CA ASP A 80 -3.31 -8.48 8.74
C ASP A 80 -4.36 -8.17 9.83
N PRO A 81 -5.44 -8.96 9.90
CA PRO A 81 -6.44 -8.82 10.96
C PRO A 81 -5.79 -8.91 12.35
N GLY A 82 -5.83 -7.80 13.09
CA GLY A 82 -5.24 -7.67 14.42
C GLY A 82 -3.84 -7.06 14.46
N GLU A 83 -3.18 -6.89 13.33
CA GLU A 83 -1.98 -6.04 13.25
C GLU A 83 -2.39 -4.57 13.44
N THR A 84 -1.74 -3.89 14.37
CA THR A 84 -1.97 -2.47 14.66
C THR A 84 -0.72 -1.62 14.45
N ASP A 85 0.41 -2.28 14.22
CA ASP A 85 1.69 -1.65 13.97
C ASP A 85 2.10 -1.82 12.50
N PRO A 86 2.10 -0.75 11.70
CA PRO A 86 2.47 -0.81 10.28
C PRO A 86 3.93 -1.27 10.03
N GLU A 87 4.85 -1.06 10.99
CA GLU A 87 6.22 -1.55 10.86
C GLU A 87 6.26 -3.09 10.89
N THR A 88 5.45 -3.71 11.73
CA THR A 88 5.35 -5.17 11.80
C THR A 88 4.87 -5.74 10.47
N ALA A 89 3.82 -5.17 9.88
CA ALA A 89 3.34 -5.54 8.55
C ALA A 89 4.44 -5.34 7.48
N ALA A 90 5.12 -4.19 7.49
CA ALA A 90 6.20 -3.89 6.55
C ALA A 90 7.33 -4.95 6.60
N ARG A 91 7.73 -5.39 7.79
CA ARG A 91 8.77 -6.42 7.96
C ARG A 91 8.29 -7.79 7.50
N ARG A 92 7.04 -8.14 7.73
CA ARG A 92 6.42 -9.38 7.28
C ARG A 92 6.37 -9.42 5.76
N GLU A 93 5.81 -8.40 5.12
CA GLU A 93 5.67 -8.29 3.66
C GLU A 93 7.03 -8.32 2.95
N LEU A 94 8.01 -7.56 3.45
CA LEU A 94 9.37 -7.59 2.89
C LEU A 94 9.92 -9.03 2.85
N ARG A 95 9.74 -9.79 3.93
CA ARG A 95 10.25 -11.16 4.02
C ARG A 95 9.44 -12.11 3.14
N GLU A 96 8.11 -12.03 3.15
CA GLU A 96 7.23 -12.94 2.42
C GLU A 96 7.35 -12.75 0.92
N GLU A 97 7.31 -11.52 0.44
CA GLU A 97 7.37 -11.21 -0.99
C GLU A 97 8.79 -11.35 -1.58
N THR A 98 9.84 -11.10 -0.80
CA THR A 98 11.20 -11.02 -1.36
C THR A 98 12.20 -12.01 -0.79
N GLY A 99 11.96 -12.56 0.38
CA GLY A 99 12.93 -13.33 1.17
C GLY A 99 14.00 -12.46 1.82
N TYR A 100 13.87 -11.13 1.80
CA TYR A 100 14.80 -10.20 2.43
C TYR A 100 14.34 -9.81 3.83
N THR A 101 15.32 -9.61 4.72
CA THR A 101 15.10 -8.97 6.03
C THR A 101 15.95 -7.71 6.14
N ALA A 102 15.50 -6.75 6.94
CA ALA A 102 16.16 -5.47 7.12
C ALA A 102 16.73 -5.32 8.52
N ARG A 103 17.94 -4.76 8.62
CA ARG A 103 18.56 -4.39 9.90
C ARG A 103 17.86 -3.18 10.53
N GLY A 104 17.52 -2.17 9.72
CA GLY A 104 16.79 -0.98 10.14
C GLY A 104 15.49 -0.80 9.37
N MET A 105 14.45 -0.30 10.05
CA MET A 105 13.20 0.10 9.44
C MET A 105 12.90 1.52 9.91
N ILE A 106 12.81 2.46 8.97
CA ILE A 106 12.67 3.89 9.24
C ILE A 106 11.32 4.33 8.67
N PRO A 107 10.37 4.78 9.50
CA PRO A 107 9.11 5.33 9.00
C PRO A 107 9.39 6.63 8.24
N VAL A 108 8.91 6.72 7.01
CA VAL A 108 9.05 7.90 6.14
C VAL A 108 7.82 8.79 6.27
N GLY A 109 6.65 8.21 6.45
CA GLY A 109 5.39 8.93 6.60
C GLY A 109 4.20 8.08 6.20
N SER A 110 3.03 8.72 6.15
CA SER A 110 1.80 8.08 5.68
C SER A 110 0.95 9.06 4.87
N CYS A 111 0.13 8.54 3.97
CA CYS A 111 -0.83 9.33 3.22
C CYS A 111 -2.12 8.56 2.99
N PHE A 112 -3.14 9.25 2.54
CA PHE A 112 -4.32 8.61 1.96
C PHE A 112 -4.03 8.27 0.49
N PRO A 113 -4.07 6.99 0.08
CA PRO A 113 -3.77 6.61 -1.32
C PRO A 113 -4.79 7.19 -2.30
N ASN A 114 -6.05 7.26 -1.90
CA ASN A 114 -7.10 7.91 -2.70
C ASN A 114 -8.21 8.49 -1.80
N PRO A 115 -7.99 9.67 -1.18
CA PRO A 115 -8.93 10.26 -0.21
C PRO A 115 -10.29 10.63 -0.80
N ALA A 116 -10.46 10.59 -2.12
CA ALA A 116 -11.74 10.85 -2.76
C ALA A 116 -12.74 9.70 -2.56
N ILE A 117 -12.25 8.46 -2.39
CA ILE A 117 -13.11 7.27 -2.29
C ILE A 117 -12.63 6.23 -1.27
N GLN A 118 -11.40 6.33 -0.75
CA GLN A 118 -10.81 5.38 0.19
C GLN A 118 -10.59 6.02 1.56
N ASN A 119 -10.70 5.20 2.61
CA ASN A 119 -10.55 5.68 3.99
C ASN A 119 -9.28 5.19 4.69
N ASN A 120 -8.54 4.27 4.07
CA ASN A 120 -7.31 3.71 4.63
C ASN A 120 -6.10 4.62 4.43
N HIS A 121 -5.05 4.33 5.20
CA HIS A 121 -3.74 4.95 5.02
C HIS A 121 -2.78 3.98 4.30
N LEU A 122 -1.81 4.56 3.63
CA LEU A 122 -0.62 3.89 3.13
C LEU A 122 0.58 4.41 3.93
N HIS A 123 1.29 3.49 4.60
CA HIS A 123 2.45 3.77 5.43
C HIS A 123 3.72 3.43 4.65
N TYR A 124 4.67 4.37 4.60
CA TYR A 124 5.92 4.22 3.88
C TYR A 124 7.09 3.99 4.83
N PHE A 125 7.93 3.03 4.49
CA PHE A 125 9.13 2.69 5.24
C PHE A 125 10.36 2.63 4.34
N LEU A 126 11.49 3.12 4.84
CA LEU A 126 12.82 2.86 4.30
C LEU A 126 13.45 1.72 5.10
N ALA A 127 13.70 0.59 4.45
CA ALA A 127 14.39 -0.55 5.04
C ALA A 127 15.87 -0.49 4.66
N THR A 128 16.75 -0.53 5.66
CA THR A 128 18.20 -0.41 5.47
C THR A 128 18.94 -1.68 5.90
N GLY A 129 20.08 -1.94 5.26
CA GLY A 129 20.89 -3.12 5.51
C GLY A 129 20.12 -4.40 5.18
N CYS A 130 19.37 -4.35 4.07
CA CYS A 130 18.59 -5.47 3.60
C CYS A 130 19.51 -6.57 3.08
N ARG A 131 19.18 -7.82 3.43
CA ARG A 131 19.89 -9.01 2.93
C ARG A 131 18.91 -10.15 2.75
N LYS A 132 19.15 -11.00 1.76
CA LYS A 132 18.35 -12.19 1.52
C LYS A 132 18.68 -13.23 2.60
N THR A 133 17.70 -13.58 3.42
CA THR A 133 17.85 -14.54 4.54
C THR A 133 16.92 -15.72 4.41
N ASP A 134 15.87 -15.59 3.58
CA ASP A 134 14.82 -16.58 3.43
C ASP A 134 14.48 -16.82 1.95
N VAL A 135 13.62 -17.79 1.71
CA VAL A 135 12.89 -17.95 0.44
C VAL A 135 11.59 -17.14 0.51
N GLN A 136 11.05 -16.78 -0.66
CA GLN A 136 9.72 -16.20 -0.73
C GLN A 136 8.66 -17.14 -0.13
N ALA A 137 7.66 -16.57 0.52
CA ALA A 137 6.52 -17.27 1.12
C ALA A 137 5.23 -16.60 0.67
N LEU A 138 4.97 -16.64 -0.64
CA LEU A 138 3.86 -15.97 -1.30
C LEU A 138 2.52 -16.61 -0.95
N ASP A 139 1.49 -15.81 -0.90
CA ASP A 139 0.12 -16.28 -0.84
C ASP A 139 -0.28 -17.04 -2.13
N PRO A 140 -1.24 -17.97 -2.08
CA PRO A 140 -1.62 -18.78 -3.26
C PRO A 140 -2.06 -17.98 -4.50
N ASN A 141 -2.44 -16.72 -4.34
CA ASN A 141 -2.88 -15.84 -5.43
C ASN A 141 -1.82 -14.82 -5.85
N GLU A 142 -0.60 -14.93 -5.30
CA GLU A 142 0.51 -14.04 -5.61
C GLU A 142 1.49 -14.70 -6.57
N GLU A 143 1.92 -13.93 -7.57
CA GLU A 143 2.97 -14.28 -8.51
C GLU A 143 3.94 -13.11 -8.59
N ILE A 144 5.08 -13.23 -7.89
CA ILE A 144 6.04 -12.14 -7.68
C ILE A 144 7.44 -12.59 -8.09
N GLU A 145 8.06 -11.79 -8.98
CA GLU A 145 9.48 -11.87 -9.33
C GLU A 145 10.26 -10.80 -8.56
N VAL A 146 11.31 -11.21 -7.83
CA VAL A 146 12.20 -10.28 -7.13
C VAL A 146 13.24 -9.73 -8.10
N VAL A 147 13.39 -8.41 -8.14
CA VAL A 147 14.36 -7.70 -8.97
C VAL A 147 15.25 -6.86 -8.07
N GLU A 148 16.56 -7.13 -8.07
CA GLU A 148 17.54 -6.30 -7.39
C GLU A 148 18.31 -5.49 -8.42
N MET A 149 18.41 -4.16 -8.21
CA MET A 149 19.17 -3.28 -9.10
C MET A 149 19.83 -2.14 -8.34
N PRO A 150 20.93 -1.58 -8.87
CA PRO A 150 21.53 -0.37 -8.30
C PRO A 150 20.51 0.76 -8.20
N TYR A 151 20.50 1.48 -7.07
CA TYR A 151 19.58 2.61 -6.85
C TYR A 151 19.62 3.66 -7.98
N LYS A 152 20.80 3.89 -8.55
CA LYS A 152 20.98 4.85 -9.67
C LYS A 152 20.21 4.41 -10.92
N ASP A 153 20.17 3.11 -11.17
CA ASP A 153 19.47 2.55 -12.34
C ASP A 153 17.96 2.63 -12.12
N PHE A 154 17.49 2.40 -10.89
CA PHE A 154 16.08 2.59 -10.53
C PHE A 154 15.63 4.05 -10.75
N LEU A 155 16.44 5.05 -10.38
CA LEU A 155 16.11 6.46 -10.62
C LEU A 155 16.01 6.84 -12.11
N ALA A 156 16.67 6.08 -12.98
CA ALA A 156 16.61 6.26 -14.42
C ALA A 156 15.47 5.45 -15.08
N TYR A 157 14.80 4.60 -14.29
CA TYR A 157 13.69 3.78 -14.80
C TYR A 157 12.49 4.68 -15.18
N ASP A 158 11.82 4.35 -16.29
CA ASP A 158 10.62 5.08 -16.70
C ASP A 158 9.51 4.85 -15.66
N THR A 159 9.07 5.94 -15.04
CA THR A 159 8.06 5.90 -13.97
C THR A 159 6.69 5.40 -14.44
N LEU A 160 6.44 5.35 -15.74
CA LEU A 160 5.21 4.77 -16.29
C LEU A 160 5.13 3.26 -16.11
N ASP A 161 6.27 2.58 -15.96
CA ASP A 161 6.35 1.15 -15.73
C ASP A 161 6.46 0.78 -14.25
N THR A 162 6.39 1.76 -13.35
CA THR A 162 6.46 1.53 -11.90
C THR A 162 5.11 1.71 -11.23
N GLN A 163 4.78 0.84 -10.28
CA GLN A 163 3.51 0.85 -9.55
C GLN A 163 3.32 2.12 -8.70
N HIS A 164 4.41 2.71 -8.26
CA HIS A 164 4.45 3.90 -7.42
C HIS A 164 5.36 4.94 -8.06
N ALA A 165 4.88 5.55 -9.15
CA ALA A 165 5.48 6.80 -9.59
C ALA A 165 5.19 7.86 -8.51
N LEU A 166 6.22 8.23 -7.77
CA LEU A 166 6.17 9.28 -6.76
C LEU A 166 6.09 10.66 -7.42
#